data_2bf405df7db519c13116bb327a65db3d
#
_entry.id   2bf405df7db519c13116bb327a65db3d
#
_cell.length_a   1.000
_cell.length_b   1.000
_cell.length_c   1.000
_cell.angle_alpha   90.00
_cell.angle_beta   90.00
_cell.angle_gamma   90.00
#
_symmetry.space_group_name_H-M   'P 1'
#
loop_
_entity.id
_entity.type
_entity.pdbx_description
1 polymer ?
#
loop_
_entity_poly.entity_id
_entity_poly.type
_entity_poly.pdbx_seq_one_letter_code
_entity_poly.pdbx_strand_id
1 'polypeptide(L)'
;MKNRNILTILLVLTIIFTIMGGSLAYFTWQTSESQKTVVTFTIENEFSCSADGGGNISSVNIAPTTCPGSYALKRTNKAMPKLSVASPIYMDLWLDINEIGTGLSNSNNFKYALTTSDTSCETGLVTSGTFTGTKTGDKISLLSSQKYTQTMTDTYYLYIWLDKEETSTETMNQSFSLSLNGECSDKQKVYSESILNGAAPELDDGMIPVVIDNSGSETTIKTVKRNDSSWYNYENKLWANVVLTTNDSRSKYLDTSDVSVSEDDILAYYVWIPRYKYKIWTVTRSSTRQEQTIDIAFEDKNSSKSTGTTVGSYRTHPAFTFGDTELNGIWVGKFETTGNATTPMIKPNMVSLINQSINTQFSTSKKFGTSTYGSTSKIDAHMMKNSEWGATTYLSYSAYGINNEMYINNSEKYYTGRSAGVDPIKWTGTLGTYTWDGKDTSSGNYASDRTLGTKASTTGNVTGIYDMSGGTIENVMGNYNNKIGNAGFAIMPDSKYYDNYTTGDSLTACNGEICYGHALSETYYWYGYYNFFLNTDDSWITRGSSYMAKKNSSIFDGGNSRGAAAIATFRSVISFIK
;
A
#
# COMPACT_ATOMS: atom_id res chain seq x y z
N MET A 1 -13.35 -48.84 32.36
CA MET A 1 -13.16 -48.62 30.90
C MET A 1 -13.77 -47.32 30.35
N LYS A 2 -14.83 -46.75 30.93
CA LYS A 2 -15.47 -45.51 30.43
C LYS A 2 -14.58 -44.23 30.53
N ASN A 3 -13.78 -44.08 31.57
CA ASN A 3 -12.97 -42.89 31.80
C ASN A 3 -11.73 -42.78 30.91
N ARG A 4 -11.25 -43.90 30.38
CA ARG A 4 -10.04 -43.94 29.51
C ARG A 4 -10.35 -43.43 28.09
N ASN A 5 -11.57 -43.65 27.60
CA ASN A 5 -12.00 -43.16 26.29
C ASN A 5 -12.28 -41.64 26.27
N ILE A 6 -12.77 -41.11 27.39
CA ILE A 6 -13.00 -39.67 27.54
C ILE A 6 -11.66 -38.92 27.57
N LEU A 7 -10.66 -39.44 28.29
CA LEU A 7 -9.33 -38.86 28.36
C LEU A 7 -8.64 -38.87 26.98
N THR A 8 -8.84 -39.96 26.21
CA THR A 8 -8.27 -40.07 24.86
C THR A 8 -8.96 -39.13 23.87
N ILE A 9 -10.27 -38.93 23.98
CA ILE A 9 -11.02 -37.98 23.15
C ILE A 9 -10.61 -36.53 23.50
N LEU A 10 -10.45 -36.21 24.78
CA LEU A 10 -9.95 -34.90 25.20
C LEU A 10 -8.50 -34.66 24.69
N LEU A 11 -7.63 -35.67 24.81
CA LEU A 11 -6.25 -35.58 24.33
C LEU A 11 -6.17 -35.40 22.81
N VAL A 12 -7.00 -36.11 22.04
CA VAL A 12 -7.09 -35.99 20.58
C VAL A 12 -7.67 -34.61 20.19
N LEU A 13 -8.67 -34.10 20.88
CA LEU A 13 -9.19 -32.76 20.69
C LEU A 13 -8.14 -31.69 21.02
N THR A 14 -7.38 -31.86 22.10
CA THR A 14 -6.28 -30.94 22.46
C THR A 14 -5.15 -30.97 21.43
N ILE A 15 -4.80 -32.16 20.91
CA ILE A 15 -3.79 -32.32 19.85
C ILE A 15 -4.29 -31.75 18.51
N ILE A 16 -5.56 -31.90 18.18
CA ILE A 16 -6.16 -31.27 16.99
C ILE A 16 -6.14 -29.74 17.13
N PHE A 17 -6.46 -29.21 18.31
CA PHE A 17 -6.34 -27.77 18.58
C PHE A 17 -4.89 -27.26 18.58
N THR A 18 -3.90 -28.07 18.99
CA THR A 18 -2.48 -27.69 18.97
C THR A 18 -1.84 -27.85 17.58
N ILE A 19 -2.31 -28.76 16.74
CA ILE A 19 -1.81 -28.93 15.36
C ILE A 19 -2.49 -27.93 14.40
N MET A 20 -3.70 -27.49 14.68
CA MET A 20 -4.36 -26.36 14.02
C MET A 20 -3.98 -24.98 14.61
N GLY A 21 -3.06 -24.94 15.57
CA GLY A 21 -2.54 -23.75 16.25
C GLY A 21 -1.61 -22.86 15.43
N GLY A 22 -1.71 -22.88 14.13
CA GLY A 22 -1.30 -21.86 13.19
C GLY A 22 -2.50 -20.99 12.83
N SER A 23 -3.02 -20.27 13.83
CA SER A 23 -3.73 -19.01 13.70
C SER A 23 -4.84 -18.86 12.64
N LEU A 24 -6.06 -19.12 13.05
CA LEU A 24 -7.26 -18.44 12.52
C LEU A 24 -8.16 -18.08 13.71
N ALA A 25 -7.76 -17.07 14.45
CA ALA A 25 -8.64 -16.48 15.47
C ALA A 25 -9.49 -15.38 14.83
N TYR A 26 -10.59 -15.75 14.21
CA TYR A 26 -11.68 -14.84 13.87
C TYR A 26 -12.67 -14.79 15.01
N PHE A 27 -12.94 -13.60 15.51
CA PHE A 27 -13.98 -13.39 16.51
C PHE A 27 -15.00 -12.41 15.98
N THR A 28 -16.20 -12.89 15.73
CA THR A 28 -17.35 -12.07 15.38
C THR A 28 -18.25 -11.95 16.62
N TRP A 29 -18.60 -10.73 17.01
CA TRP A 29 -19.57 -10.52 18.07
C TRP A 29 -20.77 -9.75 17.53
N GLN A 30 -21.95 -10.22 17.92
CA GLN A 30 -23.20 -9.51 17.70
C GLN A 30 -23.77 -9.09 19.04
N THR A 31 -24.21 -7.85 19.14
CA THR A 31 -24.91 -7.36 20.33
C THR A 31 -26.38 -7.19 20.00
N SER A 32 -27.28 -7.87 20.73
CA SER A 32 -28.72 -7.66 20.65
C SER A 32 -29.17 -6.60 21.66
N GLU A 33 -30.26 -5.91 21.37
CA GLU A 33 -30.76 -4.71 22.06
C GLU A 33 -30.94 -4.79 23.59
N SER A 34 -30.87 -5.93 24.22
CA SER A 34 -31.34 -6.09 25.60
C SER A 34 -30.26 -6.15 26.68
N GLN A 35 -28.97 -6.11 26.34
CA GLN A 35 -27.94 -6.16 27.37
C GLN A 35 -26.70 -5.35 26.98
N LYS A 36 -26.23 -4.50 27.89
CA LYS A 36 -24.83 -4.00 27.89
C LYS A 36 -23.91 -5.20 28.11
N THR A 37 -23.54 -5.85 27.05
CA THR A 37 -22.64 -6.99 27.12
C THR A 37 -21.22 -6.48 26.80
N VAL A 38 -20.38 -6.39 27.84
CA VAL A 38 -18.94 -6.31 27.63
C VAL A 38 -18.51 -7.70 27.18
N VAL A 39 -18.24 -7.85 25.90
CA VAL A 39 -17.66 -9.09 25.38
C VAL A 39 -16.16 -8.94 25.39
N THR A 40 -15.49 -9.66 26.29
CA THR A 40 -14.04 -9.72 26.37
C THR A 40 -13.58 -11.06 25.81
N PHE A 41 -12.79 -11.02 24.77
CA PHE A 41 -12.09 -12.20 24.25
C PHE A 41 -10.62 -12.10 24.64
N THR A 42 -10.14 -13.11 25.32
CA THR A 42 -8.70 -13.26 25.62
C THR A 42 -8.27 -14.58 25.02
N ILE A 43 -7.36 -14.53 24.06
CA ILE A 43 -6.58 -15.70 23.69
C ILE A 43 -5.41 -15.76 24.64
N GLU A 44 -5.29 -16.84 25.38
CA GLU A 44 -4.15 -17.01 26.27
C GLU A 44 -2.86 -16.76 25.50
N ASN A 45 -2.21 -15.68 25.87
CA ASN A 45 -0.88 -15.24 25.45
C ASN A 45 -0.72 -14.42 24.14
N GLU A 46 -1.75 -14.03 23.37
CA GLU A 46 -1.49 -13.29 22.13
C GLU A 46 -2.08 -11.88 22.03
N PHE A 47 -3.37 -11.69 22.17
CA PHE A 47 -4.01 -10.36 22.20
C PHE A 47 -5.40 -10.41 22.85
N SER A 48 -5.95 -9.26 23.19
CA SER A 48 -7.33 -9.17 23.61
C SER A 48 -8.06 -7.98 22.97
N CYS A 49 -9.34 -8.18 22.65
CA CYS A 49 -10.24 -7.15 22.20
C CYS A 49 -11.52 -7.18 23.03
N SER A 50 -12.07 -6.01 23.27
CA SER A 50 -13.41 -5.89 23.87
C SER A 50 -14.19 -4.79 23.18
N ALA A 51 -15.52 -4.91 23.20
CA ALA A 51 -16.41 -3.89 22.68
C ALA A 51 -17.54 -3.63 23.68
N ASP A 52 -17.93 -2.37 23.79
CA ASP A 52 -19.10 -1.92 24.55
C ASP A 52 -20.00 -1.09 23.62
N GLY A 53 -21.31 -1.36 23.63
CA GLY A 53 -22.28 -0.73 22.74
C GLY A 53 -22.38 -1.40 21.36
N GLY A 54 -22.93 -0.69 20.38
CA GLY A 54 -23.40 -1.25 19.12
C GLY A 54 -24.83 -1.80 19.26
N GLY A 55 -25.18 -2.79 18.48
CA GLY A 55 -26.49 -3.44 18.51
C GLY A 55 -27.37 -3.08 17.32
N ASN A 56 -28.68 -3.29 17.48
CA ASN A 56 -29.65 -3.09 16.41
C ASN A 56 -30.31 -1.72 16.49
N ILE A 57 -30.57 -1.16 15.33
CA ILE A 57 -31.42 0.01 15.15
C ILE A 57 -32.50 -0.31 14.14
N SER A 58 -33.75 0.06 14.45
CA SER A 58 -34.87 -0.02 13.52
C SER A 58 -35.75 1.21 13.64
N SER A 59 -36.33 1.61 12.53
CA SER A 59 -37.30 2.69 12.50
C SER A 59 -38.31 2.51 11.38
N VAL A 60 -39.45 3.09 11.57
CA VAL A 60 -40.50 3.28 10.56
C VAL A 60 -40.83 4.76 10.49
N ASN A 61 -41.09 5.26 9.29
CA ASN A 61 -41.51 6.66 9.08
C ASN A 61 -40.42 7.68 9.49
N ILE A 62 -39.25 7.63 8.85
CA ILE A 62 -38.19 8.61 9.06
C ILE A 62 -38.58 9.93 8.36
N ALA A 63 -38.58 11.02 9.10
CA ALA A 63 -38.77 12.35 8.53
C ALA A 63 -37.46 12.88 7.95
N PRO A 64 -37.49 13.55 6.79
CA PRO A 64 -36.31 14.22 6.23
C PRO A 64 -35.77 15.27 7.19
N THR A 65 -34.45 15.29 7.37
CA THR A 65 -33.73 16.22 8.23
C THR A 65 -32.36 16.58 7.67
N THR A 66 -31.74 17.61 8.20
CA THR A 66 -30.29 17.82 8.02
C THR A 66 -29.53 16.75 8.83
N CYS A 67 -28.20 16.78 8.79
CA CYS A 67 -27.36 15.97 9.68
C CYS A 67 -27.95 15.97 11.10
N PRO A 68 -28.32 14.82 11.68
CA PRO A 68 -28.96 14.77 12.99
C PRO A 68 -27.99 15.23 14.09
N GLY A 69 -28.52 15.93 15.08
CA GLY A 69 -27.75 16.37 16.25
C GLY A 69 -27.49 15.28 17.28
N SER A 70 -27.99 14.06 17.06
CA SER A 70 -27.76 12.91 17.93
C SER A 70 -27.46 11.68 17.12
N TYR A 71 -26.51 10.88 17.60
CA TYR A 71 -26.17 9.59 16.99
C TYR A 71 -27.26 8.53 17.23
N ALA A 72 -27.33 7.58 16.29
CA ALA A 72 -28.24 6.44 16.39
C ALA A 72 -27.67 5.34 17.29
N LEU A 73 -26.39 5.03 17.14
CA LEU A 73 -25.68 4.03 17.93
C LEU A 73 -24.30 4.55 18.35
N LYS A 74 -23.85 4.09 19.53
CA LYS A 74 -22.48 4.31 20.03
C LYS A 74 -21.81 2.96 20.20
N ARG A 75 -20.53 2.88 19.84
CA ARG A 75 -19.70 1.70 20.05
C ARG A 75 -18.31 2.10 20.50
N THR A 76 -17.85 1.53 21.60
CA THR A 76 -16.48 1.68 22.11
C THR A 76 -15.74 0.37 21.93
N ASN A 77 -14.63 0.41 21.23
CA ASN A 77 -13.74 -0.72 21.02
C ASN A 77 -12.45 -0.51 21.80
N LYS A 78 -11.96 -1.55 22.45
CA LYS A 78 -10.66 -1.56 23.12
C LYS A 78 -9.82 -2.67 22.54
N ALA A 79 -8.68 -2.31 21.98
CA ALA A 79 -7.67 -3.22 21.45
C ALA A 79 -6.48 -3.26 22.38
N MET A 80 -6.00 -4.44 22.73
CA MET A 80 -4.83 -4.66 23.60
C MET A 80 -3.89 -5.65 22.90
N PRO A 81 -3.02 -5.17 21.99
CA PRO A 81 -2.00 -5.99 21.34
C PRO A 81 -1.00 -6.49 22.38
N LYS A 82 -0.43 -7.67 22.16
CA LYS A 82 0.64 -8.18 22.99
C LYS A 82 1.93 -7.46 22.66
N LEU A 83 2.41 -6.62 23.54
CA LEU A 83 3.62 -5.82 23.35
C LEU A 83 4.91 -6.65 23.18
N SER A 84 4.92 -7.89 23.71
CA SER A 84 6.11 -8.77 23.67
C SER A 84 6.41 -9.37 22.29
N VAL A 85 5.49 -9.33 21.33
CA VAL A 85 5.61 -10.00 20.01
C VAL A 85 5.49 -9.02 18.85
N ALA A 86 5.25 -7.73 19.11
CA ALA A 86 5.04 -6.68 18.09
C ALA A 86 4.00 -7.04 17.00
N SER A 87 3.03 -7.89 17.36
CA SER A 87 1.97 -8.29 16.43
C SER A 87 0.81 -7.29 16.52
N PRO A 88 0.45 -6.63 15.42
CA PRO A 88 -0.69 -5.72 15.40
C PRO A 88 -2.01 -6.48 15.51
N ILE A 89 -3.04 -5.80 15.97
CA ILE A 89 -4.44 -6.23 15.88
C ILE A 89 -5.11 -5.39 14.80
N TYR A 90 -6.04 -5.99 14.07
CA TYR A 90 -6.88 -5.33 13.09
C TYR A 90 -8.33 -5.41 13.52
N MET A 91 -9.05 -4.32 13.35
CA MET A 91 -10.47 -4.23 13.71
C MET A 91 -11.28 -3.77 12.51
N ASP A 92 -12.39 -4.44 12.29
CA ASP A 92 -13.38 -4.14 11.28
C ASP A 92 -14.71 -3.77 11.93
N LEU A 93 -15.42 -2.80 11.34
CA LEU A 93 -16.78 -2.45 11.69
C LEU A 93 -17.65 -2.46 10.44
N TRP A 94 -18.86 -2.95 10.54
CA TRP A 94 -19.83 -2.92 9.44
C TRP A 94 -21.26 -2.81 9.93
N LEU A 95 -22.16 -2.40 9.02
CA LEU A 95 -23.61 -2.51 9.20
C LEU A 95 -24.10 -3.75 8.47
N ASP A 96 -24.81 -4.62 9.15
CA ASP A 96 -25.66 -5.61 8.52
C ASP A 96 -27.02 -4.97 8.24
N ILE A 97 -27.52 -5.12 7.01
CA ILE A 97 -28.85 -4.68 6.61
C ILE A 97 -29.82 -5.81 6.86
N ASN A 98 -30.47 -5.80 8.03
CA ASN A 98 -31.41 -6.84 8.41
C ASN A 98 -32.73 -6.68 7.66
N GLU A 99 -33.14 -5.43 7.40
CA GLU A 99 -34.30 -5.04 6.61
C GLU A 99 -34.10 -3.65 6.03
N ILE A 100 -34.51 -3.42 4.78
CA ILE A 100 -34.58 -2.09 4.17
C ILE A 100 -35.75 -2.04 3.19
N GLY A 101 -36.60 -1.02 3.34
CA GLY A 101 -37.70 -0.78 2.42
C GLY A 101 -37.19 -0.30 1.05
N THR A 102 -37.85 -0.76 -0.02
CA THR A 102 -37.42 -0.47 -1.39
C THR A 102 -37.32 1.03 -1.70
N GLY A 103 -38.20 1.86 -1.15
CA GLY A 103 -38.16 3.31 -1.31
C GLY A 103 -36.92 3.92 -0.66
N LEU A 104 -36.47 3.41 0.48
CA LEU A 104 -35.23 3.86 1.14
C LEU A 104 -34.00 3.39 0.37
N SER A 105 -33.99 2.15 -0.11
CA SER A 105 -32.85 1.60 -0.85
C SER A 105 -32.70 2.22 -2.25
N ASN A 106 -33.74 2.78 -2.83
CA ASN A 106 -33.68 3.51 -4.11
C ASN A 106 -33.34 4.99 -3.92
N SER A 107 -33.42 5.53 -2.72
CA SER A 107 -33.12 6.93 -2.45
C SER A 107 -31.63 7.18 -2.31
N ASN A 108 -31.13 8.25 -2.96
CA ASN A 108 -29.78 8.77 -2.74
C ASN A 108 -29.67 9.61 -1.46
N ASN A 109 -30.78 9.82 -0.77
CA ASN A 109 -30.89 10.69 0.38
C ASN A 109 -31.02 9.94 1.71
N PHE A 110 -31.13 8.61 1.71
CA PHE A 110 -31.03 7.80 2.92
C PHE A 110 -29.54 7.56 3.21
N LYS A 111 -29.03 8.19 4.28
CA LYS A 111 -27.61 8.38 4.53
C LYS A 111 -27.18 7.80 5.87
N TYR A 112 -25.88 7.50 5.96
CA TYR A 112 -25.19 7.17 7.21
C TYR A 112 -23.87 7.92 7.32
N ALA A 113 -23.38 8.10 8.55
CA ALA A 113 -22.03 8.54 8.87
C ALA A 113 -21.54 7.87 10.15
N LEU A 114 -20.27 7.45 10.14
CA LEU A 114 -19.55 7.02 11.33
C LEU A 114 -18.56 8.09 11.72
N THR A 115 -18.55 8.51 12.97
CA THR A 115 -17.69 9.59 13.47
C THR A 115 -16.98 9.16 14.76
N THR A 116 -15.95 9.88 15.14
CA THR A 116 -15.28 9.78 16.44
C THR A 116 -15.80 10.82 17.45
N SER A 117 -16.71 11.69 17.03
CA SER A 117 -17.33 12.73 17.86
C SER A 117 -18.85 12.54 17.93
N ASP A 118 -19.42 12.80 19.07
CA ASP A 118 -20.88 12.74 19.33
C ASP A 118 -21.61 14.07 19.05
N THR A 119 -20.93 15.05 18.49
CA THR A 119 -21.49 16.42 18.31
C THR A 119 -22.25 16.59 17.01
N SER A 120 -21.85 15.93 15.94
CA SER A 120 -22.54 15.95 14.65
C SER A 120 -22.07 14.84 13.74
N CYS A 121 -22.83 14.53 12.67
CA CYS A 121 -22.47 13.55 11.66
C CYS A 121 -21.29 14.01 10.75
N GLU A 122 -20.80 15.23 10.90
CA GLU A 122 -19.68 15.78 10.13
C GLU A 122 -18.40 15.93 10.95
N THR A 123 -18.52 15.99 12.28
CA THR A 123 -17.36 16.19 13.16
C THR A 123 -16.68 14.87 13.48
N GLY A 124 -15.37 14.77 13.21
CA GLY A 124 -14.62 13.53 13.43
C GLY A 124 -15.06 12.41 12.48
N LEU A 125 -15.44 12.75 11.25
CA LEU A 125 -15.94 11.82 10.26
C LEU A 125 -14.90 10.73 9.95
N VAL A 126 -15.30 9.49 10.09
CA VAL A 126 -14.53 8.29 9.72
C VAL A 126 -14.96 7.82 8.33
N THR A 127 -16.26 7.63 8.13
CA THR A 127 -16.84 7.26 6.83
C THR A 127 -18.28 7.74 6.74
N SER A 128 -18.77 7.91 5.53
CA SER A 128 -20.17 8.23 5.27
C SER A 128 -20.60 7.67 3.92
N GLY A 129 -21.89 7.53 3.72
CA GLY A 129 -22.43 7.07 2.45
C GLY A 129 -23.95 7.07 2.43
N THR A 130 -24.49 6.44 1.40
CA THR A 130 -25.92 6.23 1.22
C THR A 130 -26.25 4.74 1.25
N PHE A 131 -27.51 4.43 1.52
CA PHE A 131 -28.03 3.06 1.42
C PHE A 131 -28.51 2.73 0.00
N THR A 132 -28.21 3.58 -0.98
CA THR A 132 -28.66 3.40 -2.37
C THR A 132 -28.20 2.07 -2.95
N GLY A 133 -29.15 1.31 -3.48
CA GLY A 133 -28.89 0.02 -4.12
C GLY A 133 -28.67 -1.14 -3.15
N THR A 134 -28.69 -0.90 -1.85
CA THR A 134 -28.52 -1.97 -0.85
C THR A 134 -29.80 -2.81 -0.71
N LYS A 135 -29.64 -4.03 -0.23
CA LYS A 135 -30.72 -5.02 -0.03
C LYS A 135 -30.64 -5.63 1.36
N THR A 136 -31.73 -6.18 1.81
CA THR A 136 -31.76 -7.04 3.00
C THR A 136 -30.75 -8.18 2.85
N GLY A 137 -29.88 -8.34 3.84
CA GLY A 137 -28.77 -9.29 3.86
C GLY A 137 -27.42 -8.72 3.42
N ASP A 138 -27.39 -7.52 2.86
CA ASP A 138 -26.13 -6.84 2.50
C ASP A 138 -25.38 -6.35 3.74
N LYS A 139 -24.09 -6.08 3.56
CA LYS A 139 -23.20 -5.49 4.56
C LYS A 139 -22.58 -4.22 4.03
N ILE A 140 -22.56 -3.18 4.84
CA ILE A 140 -21.83 -1.95 4.56
C ILE A 140 -20.60 -1.90 5.45
N SER A 141 -19.40 -1.94 4.87
CA SER A 141 -18.17 -1.74 5.63
C SER A 141 -18.05 -0.29 6.09
N LEU A 142 -17.86 -0.09 7.39
CA LEU A 142 -17.70 1.22 8.01
C LEU A 142 -16.25 1.51 8.39
N LEU A 143 -15.50 0.48 8.80
CA LEU A 143 -14.10 0.53 9.17
C LEU A 143 -13.47 -0.79 8.72
N SER A 144 -12.38 -0.71 7.98
CA SER A 144 -11.70 -1.89 7.46
C SER A 144 -10.29 -1.95 7.96
N SER A 145 -9.96 -3.06 8.63
CA SER A 145 -8.58 -3.37 9.03
C SER A 145 -7.87 -2.23 9.76
N GLN A 146 -8.59 -1.54 10.66
CA GLN A 146 -7.98 -0.53 11.52
C GLN A 146 -6.90 -1.18 12.38
N LYS A 147 -5.65 -0.76 12.18
CA LYS A 147 -4.47 -1.37 12.82
C LYS A 147 -4.19 -0.77 14.19
N TYR A 148 -3.98 -1.63 15.18
CA TYR A 148 -3.57 -1.27 16.52
C TYR A 148 -2.25 -1.93 16.87
N THR A 149 -1.23 -1.13 17.15
CA THR A 149 0.12 -1.58 17.57
C THR A 149 0.37 -1.40 19.06
N GLN A 150 -0.53 -0.72 19.74
CA GLN A 150 -0.52 -0.47 21.16
C GLN A 150 -1.93 -0.52 21.74
N THR A 151 -2.05 -0.58 23.06
CA THR A 151 -3.38 -0.55 23.70
C THR A 151 -4.07 0.78 23.39
N MET A 152 -5.23 0.70 22.74
CA MET A 152 -6.06 1.84 22.37
C MET A 152 -7.52 1.58 22.69
N THR A 153 -8.26 2.64 22.93
CA THR A 153 -9.71 2.63 23.07
C THR A 153 -10.30 3.69 22.17
N ASP A 154 -11.08 3.26 21.19
CA ASP A 154 -11.75 4.13 20.23
C ASP A 154 -13.25 4.08 20.42
N THR A 155 -13.89 5.23 20.40
CA THR A 155 -15.33 5.35 20.46
C THR A 155 -15.86 5.90 19.15
N TYR A 156 -16.80 5.20 18.58
CA TYR A 156 -17.46 5.53 17.34
C TYR A 156 -18.93 5.83 17.55
N TYR A 157 -19.45 6.80 16.79
CA TYR A 157 -20.85 7.23 16.79
C TYR A 157 -21.42 7.07 15.39
N LEU A 158 -22.47 6.31 15.26
CA LEU A 158 -23.17 6.06 13.99
C LEU A 158 -24.38 6.99 13.90
N TYR A 159 -24.44 7.75 12.84
CA TYR A 159 -25.56 8.59 12.45
C TYR A 159 -26.27 7.96 11.26
N ILE A 160 -27.62 7.99 11.27
CA ILE A 160 -28.47 7.50 10.18
C ILE A 160 -29.61 8.50 10.02
N TRP A 161 -29.84 8.96 8.78
CA TRP A 161 -30.90 9.91 8.51
C TRP A 161 -31.39 9.86 7.06
N LEU A 162 -32.60 10.34 6.84
CA LEU A 162 -33.10 10.72 5.52
C LEU A 162 -32.81 12.21 5.34
N ASP A 163 -32.07 12.58 4.28
CA ASP A 163 -31.67 13.96 4.06
C ASP A 163 -32.87 14.84 3.72
N LYS A 164 -32.82 16.12 4.12
CA LYS A 164 -33.86 17.11 3.85
C LYS A 164 -34.14 17.34 2.35
N GLU A 165 -33.19 16.98 1.49
CA GLU A 165 -33.33 17.05 0.03
C GLU A 165 -34.22 15.92 -0.53
N GLU A 166 -34.69 14.98 0.32
CA GLU A 166 -35.60 13.94 -0.10
C GLU A 166 -36.99 14.49 -0.40
N THR A 167 -37.43 14.30 -1.63
CA THR A 167 -38.73 14.76 -2.11
C THR A 167 -39.64 13.64 -2.59
N SER A 168 -39.11 12.39 -2.64
CA SER A 168 -39.87 11.24 -3.11
C SER A 168 -40.86 10.76 -2.07
N THR A 169 -42.10 10.56 -2.48
CA THR A 169 -43.13 9.92 -1.63
C THR A 169 -42.90 8.43 -1.47
N GLU A 170 -42.04 7.81 -2.26
CA GLU A 170 -41.72 6.38 -2.17
C GLU A 170 -40.95 6.02 -0.89
N THR A 171 -40.24 7.01 -0.29
CA THR A 171 -39.58 6.85 1.01
C THR A 171 -40.55 6.88 2.19
N MET A 172 -41.80 7.30 1.98
CA MET A 172 -42.81 7.36 3.02
C MET A 172 -43.30 5.95 3.43
N ASN A 173 -43.55 5.77 4.70
CA ASN A 173 -44.01 4.49 5.28
C ASN A 173 -43.04 3.32 5.03
N GLN A 174 -41.77 3.61 4.83
CA GLN A 174 -40.73 2.60 4.71
C GLN A 174 -40.11 2.30 6.08
N SER A 175 -39.68 1.05 6.25
CA SER A 175 -38.96 0.60 7.44
C SER A 175 -37.54 0.21 7.12
N PHE A 176 -36.69 0.24 8.12
CA PHE A 176 -35.35 -0.37 8.06
C PHE A 176 -35.00 -1.01 9.41
N SER A 177 -34.11 -1.98 9.36
CA SER A 177 -33.45 -2.56 10.53
C SER A 177 -32.00 -2.86 10.19
N LEU A 178 -31.09 -2.36 11.01
CA LEU A 178 -29.63 -2.45 10.81
C LEU A 178 -28.97 -2.92 12.10
N SER A 179 -27.83 -3.60 11.98
CA SER A 179 -27.00 -3.98 13.12
C SER A 179 -25.58 -3.48 12.94
N LEU A 180 -25.05 -2.76 13.93
CA LEU A 180 -23.65 -2.34 13.96
C LEU A 180 -22.81 -3.45 14.59
N ASN A 181 -22.02 -4.11 13.77
CA ASN A 181 -21.16 -5.23 14.13
C ASN A 181 -19.67 -4.91 13.93
N GLY A 182 -18.81 -5.73 14.54
CA GLY A 182 -17.38 -5.60 14.37
C GLY A 182 -16.65 -6.89 14.68
N GLU A 183 -15.43 -6.95 14.21
CA GLU A 183 -14.54 -8.10 14.33
C GLU A 183 -13.12 -7.63 14.62
N CYS A 184 -12.38 -8.44 15.35
CA CYS A 184 -11.00 -8.21 15.72
C CYS A 184 -10.16 -9.43 15.31
N SER A 185 -9.03 -9.20 14.66
CA SER A 185 -8.18 -10.27 14.12
C SER A 185 -6.70 -9.90 14.25
N ASP A 186 -5.84 -10.91 14.37
CA ASP A 186 -4.40 -10.80 14.24
C ASP A 186 -3.94 -10.69 12.78
N LYS A 187 -4.86 -10.86 11.83
CA LYS A 187 -4.63 -10.74 10.39
C LYS A 187 -5.52 -9.65 9.79
N GLN A 188 -4.94 -8.87 8.89
CA GLN A 188 -5.69 -7.93 8.10
C GLN A 188 -6.64 -8.67 7.15
N LYS A 189 -7.92 -8.29 7.14
CA LYS A 189 -8.87 -8.80 6.16
C LYS A 189 -8.69 -8.15 4.80
N VAL A 190 -8.84 -8.96 3.78
CA VAL A 190 -8.94 -8.51 2.39
C VAL A 190 -10.41 -8.59 1.97
N TYR A 191 -10.99 -7.46 1.58
CA TYR A 191 -12.42 -7.39 1.26
C TYR A 191 -12.76 -7.81 -0.18
N SER A 192 -13.93 -8.43 -0.35
CA SER A 192 -14.36 -9.18 -1.54
C SER A 192 -14.75 -8.36 -2.79
N GLU A 193 -14.67 -7.03 -2.77
CA GLU A 193 -14.90 -6.22 -3.97
C GLU A 193 -13.66 -6.10 -4.87
N SER A 194 -12.54 -6.72 -4.48
CA SER A 194 -11.31 -6.69 -5.26
C SER A 194 -11.20 -7.90 -6.18
N ILE A 195 -10.54 -7.72 -7.29
CA ILE A 195 -10.10 -8.83 -8.13
C ILE A 195 -9.07 -9.62 -7.33
N LEU A 196 -9.41 -10.87 -6.97
CA LEU A 196 -8.50 -11.74 -6.24
C LEU A 196 -7.14 -11.78 -6.92
N ASN A 197 -6.08 -11.57 -6.14
CA ASN A 197 -4.71 -11.60 -6.62
C ASN A 197 -4.32 -10.49 -7.62
N GLY A 198 -5.16 -9.44 -7.76
CA GLY A 198 -4.94 -8.30 -8.66
C GLY A 198 -5.16 -8.60 -10.14
N ALA A 199 -5.14 -7.56 -10.96
CA ALA A 199 -5.13 -7.71 -12.41
C ALA A 199 -3.85 -8.45 -12.85
N ALA A 200 -4.01 -9.42 -13.75
CA ALA A 200 -2.90 -10.25 -14.21
C ALA A 200 -1.77 -9.40 -14.81
N PRO A 201 -0.49 -9.70 -14.49
CA PRO A 201 0.63 -8.97 -15.05
C PRO A 201 0.64 -9.03 -16.59
N GLU A 202 0.75 -7.85 -17.22
CA GLU A 202 0.91 -7.76 -18.67
C GLU A 202 2.39 -7.98 -19.02
N LEU A 203 2.66 -8.77 -20.06
CA LEU A 203 4.02 -9.12 -20.49
C LEU A 203 4.28 -8.67 -21.91
N ASP A 204 5.40 -8.01 -22.14
CA ASP A 204 5.96 -7.78 -23.47
C ASP A 204 6.79 -9.00 -23.91
N ASP A 205 7.07 -9.08 -25.20
CA ASP A 205 7.66 -10.28 -25.83
C ASP A 205 9.04 -10.67 -25.27
N GLY A 206 9.77 -9.72 -24.69
CA GLY A 206 11.09 -9.98 -24.09
C GLY A 206 11.08 -10.13 -22.57
N MET A 207 9.93 -10.05 -21.92
CA MET A 207 9.81 -10.20 -20.47
C MET A 207 9.72 -11.69 -20.09
N ILE A 208 10.53 -12.11 -19.16
CA ILE A 208 10.62 -13.48 -18.68
C ILE A 208 10.08 -13.55 -17.25
N PRO A 209 8.92 -14.18 -17.02
CA PRO A 209 8.40 -14.38 -15.68
C PRO A 209 9.32 -15.27 -14.85
N VAL A 210 9.58 -14.90 -13.59
CA VAL A 210 10.45 -15.64 -12.70
C VAL A 210 9.88 -15.75 -11.30
N VAL A 211 10.21 -16.85 -10.65
CA VAL A 211 10.10 -17.04 -9.20
C VAL A 211 11.50 -16.89 -8.61
N ILE A 212 11.60 -16.11 -7.55
CA ILE A 212 12.82 -15.89 -6.79
C ILE A 212 12.66 -16.60 -5.45
N ASP A 213 13.53 -17.52 -5.14
CA ASP A 213 13.54 -18.27 -3.89
C ASP A 213 14.87 -18.07 -3.16
N ASN A 214 14.78 -17.67 -1.90
CA ASN A 214 15.91 -17.49 -1.00
C ASN A 214 15.82 -18.38 0.26
N SER A 215 15.00 -19.41 0.24
CA SER A 215 14.85 -20.36 1.36
C SER A 215 16.05 -21.29 1.54
N GLY A 216 16.75 -21.58 0.44
CA GLY A 216 17.95 -22.43 0.43
C GLY A 216 19.24 -21.72 0.87
N SER A 217 20.43 -22.29 0.65
CA SER A 217 21.74 -21.68 0.96
C SER A 217 22.10 -20.51 0.03
N GLU A 218 21.50 -20.47 -1.16
CA GLU A 218 21.69 -19.44 -2.16
C GLU A 218 20.33 -18.97 -2.69
N THR A 219 20.26 -17.74 -3.16
CA THR A 219 19.08 -17.24 -3.87
C THR A 219 19.05 -17.85 -5.26
N THR A 220 17.93 -18.43 -5.64
CA THR A 220 17.72 -19.02 -6.97
C THR A 220 16.67 -18.25 -7.73
N ILE A 221 16.85 -18.13 -9.04
CA ILE A 221 15.92 -17.48 -9.96
C ILE A 221 15.57 -18.52 -11.01
N LYS A 222 14.28 -18.81 -11.12
CA LYS A 222 13.77 -19.79 -12.06
C LYS A 222 12.67 -19.23 -12.91
N THR A 223 12.67 -19.59 -14.18
CA THR A 223 11.57 -19.25 -15.09
C THR A 223 10.26 -19.90 -14.65
N VAL A 224 9.16 -19.25 -14.92
CA VAL A 224 7.81 -19.74 -14.66
C VAL A 224 6.89 -19.34 -15.81
N LYS A 225 5.87 -20.14 -16.08
CA LYS A 225 4.88 -19.77 -17.11
C LYS A 225 3.92 -18.69 -16.59
N ARG A 226 3.46 -17.84 -17.51
CA ARG A 226 2.52 -16.72 -17.24
C ARG A 226 1.30 -17.12 -16.38
N ASN A 227 0.77 -18.32 -16.61
CA ASN A 227 -0.46 -18.78 -15.95
C ASN A 227 -0.18 -19.73 -14.78
N ASP A 228 1.06 -19.81 -14.34
CA ASP A 228 1.44 -20.67 -13.22
C ASP A 228 1.04 -20.02 -11.90
N SER A 229 0.32 -20.76 -11.06
CA SER A 229 -0.14 -20.28 -9.75
C SER A 229 0.99 -20.02 -8.76
N SER A 230 2.19 -20.54 -9.03
CA SER A 230 3.38 -20.30 -8.21
C SER A 230 4.06 -18.94 -8.50
N TRP A 231 3.70 -18.26 -9.60
CA TRP A 231 4.39 -17.05 -10.02
C TRP A 231 4.21 -15.91 -9.02
N TYR A 232 2.97 -15.68 -8.57
CA TYR A 232 2.66 -14.64 -7.60
C TYR A 232 1.40 -14.95 -6.79
N ASN A 233 1.34 -14.37 -5.59
CA ASN A 233 0.17 -14.41 -4.73
C ASN A 233 0.19 -13.20 -3.80
N TYR A 234 -0.60 -12.17 -4.13
CA TYR A 234 -0.60 -10.91 -3.37
C TYR A 234 -1.13 -11.09 -1.95
N GLU A 235 -2.06 -11.99 -1.70
CA GLU A 235 -2.53 -12.31 -0.33
C GLU A 235 -1.39 -12.84 0.55
N ASN A 236 -0.46 -13.59 -0.04
CA ASN A 236 0.72 -14.09 0.63
C ASN A 236 1.93 -13.13 0.52
N LYS A 237 1.72 -11.90 0.01
CA LYS A 237 2.76 -10.88 -0.22
C LYS A 237 3.85 -11.34 -1.19
N LEU A 238 3.51 -12.24 -2.10
CA LEU A 238 4.40 -12.71 -3.16
C LEU A 238 4.05 -11.93 -4.44
N TRP A 239 4.79 -10.87 -4.71
CA TRP A 239 4.56 -10.02 -5.87
C TRP A 239 5.17 -10.63 -7.13
N ALA A 240 4.53 -10.41 -8.28
CA ALA A 240 5.03 -10.93 -9.55
C ALA A 240 6.34 -10.27 -9.96
N ASN A 241 7.30 -11.08 -10.38
CA ASN A 241 8.61 -10.62 -10.85
C ASN A 241 8.85 -11.07 -12.28
N VAL A 242 9.53 -10.22 -13.07
CA VAL A 242 10.09 -10.55 -14.37
C VAL A 242 11.54 -10.13 -14.45
N VAL A 243 12.28 -10.75 -15.36
CA VAL A 243 13.62 -10.32 -15.74
C VAL A 243 13.68 -9.99 -17.22
N LEU A 244 14.51 -9.00 -17.55
CA LEU A 244 14.96 -8.70 -18.90
C LEU A 244 16.40 -9.22 -19.02
N THR A 245 16.68 -9.97 -20.09
CA THR A 245 17.96 -10.61 -20.27
C THR A 245 18.68 -10.08 -21.51
N THR A 246 19.96 -10.42 -21.63
CA THR A 246 20.75 -10.12 -22.82
C THR A 246 20.11 -10.74 -24.07
N ASN A 247 20.33 -10.15 -25.24
CA ASN A 247 19.80 -10.67 -26.51
C ASN A 247 20.24 -12.12 -26.77
N ASP A 248 21.47 -12.43 -26.43
CA ASP A 248 22.08 -13.76 -26.71
C ASP A 248 21.49 -14.87 -25.83
N SER A 249 21.05 -14.53 -24.63
CA SER A 249 20.51 -15.51 -23.67
C SER A 249 18.98 -15.56 -23.65
N ARG A 250 18.29 -14.55 -24.21
CA ARG A 250 16.83 -14.40 -24.07
C ARG A 250 16.04 -15.61 -24.53
N SER A 251 16.37 -16.15 -25.72
CA SER A 251 15.69 -17.33 -26.27
C SER A 251 15.82 -18.59 -25.44
N LYS A 252 16.82 -18.66 -24.58
CA LYS A 252 17.04 -19.78 -23.64
C LYS A 252 15.99 -19.82 -22.53
N TYR A 253 15.38 -18.67 -22.21
CA TYR A 253 14.50 -18.51 -21.06
C TYR A 253 13.03 -18.22 -21.43
N LEU A 254 12.78 -17.71 -22.64
CA LEU A 254 11.41 -17.42 -23.08
C LEU A 254 10.55 -18.69 -23.13
N ASP A 255 9.33 -18.58 -22.63
CA ASP A 255 8.31 -19.64 -22.60
C ASP A 255 8.73 -20.95 -21.92
N THR A 256 9.78 -20.87 -21.07
CA THR A 256 10.25 -22.02 -20.28
C THR A 256 9.66 -21.98 -18.85
N SER A 257 9.80 -23.11 -18.14
CA SER A 257 9.42 -23.24 -16.74
C SER A 257 10.47 -24.06 -16.00
N ASP A 258 10.77 -23.68 -14.76
CA ASP A 258 11.75 -24.32 -13.87
C ASP A 258 13.20 -24.32 -14.41
N VAL A 259 13.52 -23.42 -15.35
CA VAL A 259 14.88 -23.22 -15.85
C VAL A 259 15.57 -22.17 -14.99
N SER A 260 16.74 -22.51 -14.44
CA SER A 260 17.55 -21.57 -13.67
C SER A 260 18.09 -20.46 -14.57
N VAL A 261 17.83 -19.21 -14.18
CA VAL A 261 18.31 -18.01 -14.89
C VAL A 261 19.63 -17.58 -14.27
N SER A 262 20.67 -17.45 -15.10
CA SER A 262 21.96 -16.95 -14.65
C SER A 262 21.88 -15.46 -14.37
N GLU A 263 22.44 -15.04 -13.23
CA GLU A 263 22.54 -13.62 -12.89
C GLU A 263 23.34 -12.81 -13.94
N ASP A 264 24.30 -13.43 -14.61
CA ASP A 264 25.11 -12.81 -15.67
C ASP A 264 24.28 -12.51 -16.92
N ASP A 265 23.23 -13.28 -17.17
CA ASP A 265 22.34 -13.10 -18.30
C ASP A 265 21.28 -12.00 -18.04
N ILE A 266 21.07 -11.62 -16.78
CA ILE A 266 20.03 -10.65 -16.39
C ILE A 266 20.55 -9.21 -16.54
N LEU A 267 19.76 -8.38 -17.21
CA LEU A 267 19.97 -6.93 -17.33
C LEU A 267 19.13 -6.15 -16.34
N ALA A 268 17.89 -6.57 -16.11
CA ALA A 268 16.99 -5.84 -15.23
C ALA A 268 15.93 -6.76 -14.60
N TYR A 269 15.59 -6.44 -13.36
CA TYR A 269 14.46 -7.03 -12.61
C TYR A 269 13.33 -6.02 -12.49
N TYR A 270 12.09 -6.46 -12.70
CA TYR A 270 10.90 -5.66 -12.50
C TYR A 270 9.86 -6.39 -11.65
N VAL A 271 9.07 -5.62 -10.93
CA VAL A 271 7.99 -6.09 -10.05
C VAL A 271 6.67 -5.47 -10.49
N TRP A 272 5.62 -6.27 -10.60
CA TRP A 272 4.29 -5.82 -10.99
C TRP A 272 3.56 -5.15 -9.84
N ILE A 273 3.04 -3.96 -10.08
CA ILE A 273 2.10 -3.26 -9.21
C ILE A 273 0.74 -3.28 -9.92
N PRO A 274 -0.18 -4.17 -9.53
CA PRO A 274 -1.49 -4.27 -10.16
C PRO A 274 -2.33 -3.03 -9.86
N ARG A 275 -3.25 -2.69 -10.76
CA ARG A 275 -4.20 -1.59 -10.56
C ARG A 275 -5.06 -1.82 -9.34
N TYR A 276 -5.31 -0.77 -8.60
CA TYR A 276 -6.17 -0.78 -7.41
C TYR A 276 -6.84 0.57 -7.15
N LYS A 277 -7.92 0.52 -6.39
CA LYS A 277 -8.48 1.65 -5.64
C LYS A 277 -8.05 1.53 -4.18
N TYR A 278 -7.88 2.67 -3.51
CA TYR A 278 -7.43 2.72 -2.12
C TYR A 278 -8.32 3.64 -1.29
N LYS A 279 -8.29 3.47 0.01
CA LYS A 279 -8.85 4.43 0.97
C LYS A 279 -7.98 4.53 2.20
N ILE A 280 -7.95 5.74 2.76
CA ILE A 280 -7.28 6.10 4.00
C ILE A 280 -8.36 6.58 4.96
N TRP A 281 -8.37 6.08 6.18
CA TRP A 281 -9.42 6.33 7.16
C TRP A 281 -9.23 7.65 7.90
N THR A 282 -7.98 8.02 8.16
CA THR A 282 -7.64 9.28 8.81
C THR A 282 -6.46 9.94 8.12
N VAL A 283 -6.57 11.24 7.88
CA VAL A 283 -5.47 12.07 7.41
C VAL A 283 -5.08 13.00 8.55
N THR A 284 -3.98 12.70 9.23
CA THR A 284 -3.48 13.53 10.32
C THR A 284 -2.17 14.18 9.92
N ARG A 285 -2.18 15.49 9.82
CA ARG A 285 -0.99 16.32 9.57
C ARG A 285 -0.36 16.71 10.90
N SER A 286 0.28 15.76 11.56
CA SER A 286 0.92 15.94 12.87
C SER A 286 2.36 15.46 12.83
N SER A 287 3.22 16.09 13.60
CA SER A 287 4.60 15.64 13.80
C SER A 287 4.70 14.34 14.62
N THR A 288 3.61 13.87 15.20
CA THR A 288 3.49 12.54 15.78
C THR A 288 3.09 11.55 14.69
N ARG A 289 3.76 10.40 14.64
CA ARG A 289 3.42 9.31 13.71
C ARG A 289 2.00 8.83 13.97
N GLN A 290 1.18 8.85 12.93
CA GLN A 290 -0.20 8.35 12.95
C GLN A 290 -0.46 7.52 11.70
N GLU A 291 0.46 6.63 11.40
CA GLU A 291 0.34 5.69 10.30
C GLU A 291 -0.83 4.71 10.52
N GLN A 292 -1.42 4.31 9.43
CA GLN A 292 -2.46 3.30 9.39
C GLN A 292 -2.20 2.33 8.24
N THR A 293 -2.85 1.19 8.26
CA THR A 293 -2.93 0.32 7.09
C THR A 293 -3.78 0.99 6.02
N ILE A 294 -3.27 1.03 4.79
CA ILE A 294 -4.01 1.53 3.64
C ILE A 294 -4.88 0.41 3.10
N ASP A 295 -6.18 0.66 3.01
CA ASP A 295 -7.11 -0.32 2.47
C ASP A 295 -7.06 -0.30 0.94
N ILE A 296 -6.79 -1.45 0.34
CA ILE A 296 -6.60 -1.64 -1.10
C ILE A 296 -7.65 -2.64 -1.61
N ALA A 297 -8.33 -2.27 -2.69
CA ALA A 297 -9.13 -3.19 -3.47
C ALA A 297 -8.62 -3.19 -4.91
N PHE A 298 -8.18 -4.36 -5.39
CA PHE A 298 -7.71 -4.50 -6.75
C PHE A 298 -8.85 -4.32 -7.76
N GLU A 299 -8.53 -3.73 -8.89
CA GLU A 299 -9.44 -3.53 -10.02
C GLU A 299 -8.68 -3.72 -11.33
N ASP A 300 -9.36 -3.74 -12.48
CA ASP A 300 -8.75 -3.74 -13.80
C ASP A 300 -8.99 -2.40 -14.53
N LYS A 301 -8.38 -2.23 -15.70
CA LYS A 301 -8.50 -1.01 -16.50
C LYS A 301 -9.92 -0.74 -17.02
N ASN A 302 -10.81 -1.74 -17.02
CA ASN A 302 -12.21 -1.62 -17.46
C ASN A 302 -13.14 -1.29 -16.28
N SER A 303 -12.64 -1.36 -15.05
CA SER A 303 -13.40 -0.99 -13.86
C SER A 303 -13.71 0.50 -13.86
N SER A 304 -14.91 0.87 -13.44
CA SER A 304 -15.28 2.28 -13.25
C SER A 304 -14.38 2.93 -12.22
N LYS A 305 -13.85 4.12 -12.52
CA LYS A 305 -13.01 4.85 -11.58
C LYS A 305 -13.80 5.26 -10.34
N SER A 306 -13.27 4.90 -9.19
CA SER A 306 -13.74 5.45 -7.91
C SER A 306 -13.13 6.84 -7.70
N THR A 307 -13.97 7.85 -7.45
CA THR A 307 -13.57 9.27 -7.33
C THR A 307 -13.80 9.83 -5.93
N GLY A 308 -13.80 8.98 -4.91
CA GLY A 308 -13.99 9.40 -3.53
C GLY A 308 -13.06 10.54 -3.13
N THR A 309 -13.60 11.63 -2.56
CA THR A 309 -12.84 12.82 -2.17
C THR A 309 -12.72 12.97 -0.67
N THR A 310 -13.48 12.17 0.08
CA THR A 310 -13.50 12.20 1.54
C THR A 310 -12.66 11.09 2.13
N VAL A 311 -12.18 11.31 3.34
CA VAL A 311 -11.54 10.28 4.16
C VAL A 311 -12.49 9.08 4.30
N GLY A 312 -11.95 7.88 4.14
CA GLY A 312 -12.74 6.64 4.20
C GLY A 312 -13.49 6.25 2.93
N SER A 313 -13.41 7.03 1.85
CA SER A 313 -13.95 6.65 0.55
C SER A 313 -12.88 6.08 -0.38
N TYR A 314 -13.26 5.12 -1.22
CA TYR A 314 -12.35 4.56 -2.21
C TYR A 314 -12.09 5.54 -3.34
N ARG A 315 -10.83 5.54 -3.78
CA ARG A 315 -10.36 6.26 -4.95
C ARG A 315 -9.46 5.37 -5.78
N THR A 316 -9.70 5.30 -7.10
CA THR A 316 -8.75 4.69 -8.05
C THR A 316 -7.42 5.43 -7.99
N HIS A 317 -6.32 4.70 -7.85
CA HIS A 317 -5.01 5.31 -7.73
C HIS A 317 -4.58 5.96 -9.05
N PRO A 318 -4.12 7.23 -9.05
CA PRO A 318 -3.83 8.00 -10.27
C PRO A 318 -2.69 7.43 -11.12
N ALA A 319 -1.77 6.67 -10.55
CA ALA A 319 -0.66 6.04 -11.26
C ALA A 319 -1.11 5.09 -12.39
N PHE A 320 -2.32 4.57 -12.32
CA PHE A 320 -2.83 3.64 -13.32
C PHE A 320 -3.53 4.31 -14.51
N THR A 321 -3.26 5.61 -14.69
CA THR A 321 -3.58 6.36 -15.90
C THR A 321 -2.30 6.98 -16.45
N PHE A 322 -1.86 6.56 -17.64
CA PHE A 322 -0.67 7.07 -18.29
C PHE A 322 -1.06 7.86 -19.56
N GLY A 323 -0.98 9.19 -19.46
CA GLY A 323 -1.62 10.07 -20.45
C GLY A 323 -3.13 9.81 -20.47
N ASP A 324 -3.66 9.36 -21.61
CA ASP A 324 -5.07 9.01 -21.80
C ASP A 324 -5.32 7.49 -21.71
N THR A 325 -4.31 6.69 -21.35
CA THR A 325 -4.39 5.22 -21.33
C THR A 325 -4.61 4.73 -19.92
N GLU A 326 -5.69 3.95 -19.70
CA GLU A 326 -5.92 3.22 -18.46
C GLU A 326 -5.10 1.92 -18.46
N LEU A 327 -4.45 1.65 -17.33
CA LEU A 327 -3.53 0.52 -17.16
C LEU A 327 -4.11 -0.51 -16.20
N ASN A 328 -3.82 -1.80 -16.45
CA ASN A 328 -4.07 -2.87 -15.47
C ASN A 328 -3.04 -2.88 -14.33
N GLY A 329 -1.94 -2.18 -14.49
CA GLY A 329 -0.85 -2.05 -13.53
C GLY A 329 0.40 -1.50 -14.19
N ILE A 330 1.48 -1.47 -13.46
CA ILE A 330 2.80 -0.99 -13.91
C ILE A 330 3.90 -1.94 -13.46
N TRP A 331 4.94 -2.10 -14.26
CA TRP A 331 6.18 -2.75 -13.86
C TRP A 331 7.14 -1.72 -13.28
N VAL A 332 7.56 -1.91 -12.05
CA VAL A 332 8.49 -1.02 -11.34
C VAL A 332 9.84 -1.72 -11.19
N GLY A 333 10.92 -1.02 -11.47
CA GLY A 333 12.28 -1.53 -11.27
C GLY A 333 12.47 -2.03 -9.84
N LYS A 334 12.88 -3.31 -9.70
CA LYS A 334 13.02 -3.97 -8.39
C LYS A 334 14.06 -3.32 -7.50
N PHE A 335 15.11 -2.78 -8.11
CA PHE A 335 16.23 -2.08 -7.47
C PHE A 335 16.36 -0.68 -8.07
N GLU A 336 17.14 0.17 -7.46
CA GLU A 336 17.59 1.42 -8.04
C GLU A 336 18.32 1.15 -9.37
N THR A 337 18.28 2.10 -10.29
CA THR A 337 19.00 1.94 -11.57
C THR A 337 20.51 1.92 -11.34
N THR A 338 21.19 0.96 -11.96
CA THR A 338 22.62 0.70 -11.89
C THR A 338 23.26 0.69 -13.30
N GLY A 339 24.51 0.29 -13.44
CA GLY A 339 25.21 0.27 -14.71
C GLY A 339 25.67 1.66 -15.16
N ASN A 340 25.34 2.06 -16.39
CA ASN A 340 25.66 3.38 -16.92
C ASN A 340 24.53 3.91 -17.83
N ALA A 341 24.61 5.18 -18.23
CA ALA A 341 23.56 5.83 -19.03
C ALA A 341 23.34 5.22 -20.42
N THR A 342 24.30 4.48 -20.96
CA THR A 342 24.20 3.84 -22.27
C THR A 342 23.61 2.44 -22.16
N THR A 343 24.03 1.68 -21.15
CA THR A 343 23.61 0.32 -20.84
C THR A 343 23.17 0.24 -19.37
N PRO A 344 22.01 0.84 -19.03
CA PRO A 344 21.52 0.78 -17.66
C PRO A 344 21.13 -0.64 -17.28
N MET A 345 21.22 -0.93 -15.99
CA MET A 345 20.80 -2.19 -15.41
C MET A 345 19.93 -1.93 -14.19
N ILE A 346 19.17 -2.95 -13.78
CA ILE A 346 18.44 -2.95 -12.51
C ILE A 346 18.74 -4.28 -11.85
N LYS A 347 19.80 -4.31 -11.05
CA LYS A 347 20.38 -5.53 -10.48
C LYS A 347 20.76 -5.33 -9.01
N PRO A 348 20.68 -6.40 -8.20
CA PRO A 348 21.18 -6.38 -6.83
C PRO A 348 22.71 -6.30 -6.80
N ASN A 349 23.28 -5.91 -5.67
CA ASN A 349 24.72 -5.90 -5.40
C ASN A 349 25.55 -5.04 -6.37
N MET A 350 24.92 -4.06 -6.97
CA MET A 350 25.58 -3.10 -7.84
C MET A 350 25.42 -1.68 -7.29
N VAL A 351 26.36 -0.85 -7.67
CA VAL A 351 26.34 0.57 -7.31
C VAL A 351 25.28 1.29 -8.11
N SER A 352 24.47 2.09 -7.43
CA SER A 352 23.41 2.91 -8.04
C SER A 352 24.01 3.95 -9.01
N LEU A 353 23.34 4.17 -10.12
CA LEU A 353 23.74 5.14 -11.13
C LEU A 353 23.39 6.56 -10.67
N ILE A 354 24.38 7.30 -10.25
CA ILE A 354 24.28 8.65 -9.68
C ILE A 354 25.02 9.70 -10.51
N ASN A 355 25.03 10.93 -10.01
CA ASN A 355 25.76 12.06 -10.60
C ASN A 355 25.33 12.37 -12.05
N GLN A 356 24.01 12.36 -12.27
CA GLN A 356 23.40 12.64 -13.55
C GLN A 356 22.29 13.69 -13.41
N SER A 357 22.10 14.51 -14.45
CA SER A 357 20.94 15.39 -14.51
C SER A 357 19.64 14.57 -14.62
N ILE A 358 18.53 15.14 -14.20
CA ILE A 358 17.20 14.50 -14.31
C ILE A 358 16.87 14.17 -15.77
N ASN A 359 17.25 15.04 -16.73
CA ASN A 359 17.11 14.76 -18.15
C ASN A 359 17.91 13.51 -18.59
N THR A 360 19.14 13.34 -18.09
CA THR A 360 19.94 12.15 -18.38
C THR A 360 19.31 10.90 -17.77
N GLN A 361 18.85 10.98 -16.52
CA GLN A 361 18.13 9.89 -15.84
C GLN A 361 16.85 9.51 -16.57
N PHE A 362 16.06 10.49 -17.00
CA PHE A 362 14.85 10.29 -17.82
C PHE A 362 15.18 9.58 -19.14
N SER A 363 16.20 10.07 -19.86
CA SER A 363 16.63 9.47 -21.14
C SER A 363 17.19 8.05 -20.94
N THR A 364 17.87 7.81 -19.83
CA THR A 364 18.40 6.49 -19.44
C THR A 364 17.27 5.50 -19.16
N SER A 365 16.23 5.92 -18.44
CA SER A 365 15.05 5.06 -18.16
C SER A 365 14.37 4.59 -19.44
N LYS A 366 14.32 5.41 -20.47
CA LYS A 366 13.74 5.05 -21.78
C LYS A 366 14.50 3.93 -22.49
N LYS A 367 15.74 3.67 -22.14
CA LYS A 367 16.54 2.58 -22.74
C LYS A 367 15.91 1.20 -22.50
N PHE A 368 15.27 0.99 -21.36
CA PHE A 368 14.58 -0.27 -21.05
C PHE A 368 13.41 -0.57 -22.02
N GLY A 369 12.89 0.43 -22.73
CA GLY A 369 11.88 0.27 -23.79
C GLY A 369 12.48 -0.03 -25.17
N THR A 370 13.75 -0.41 -25.29
CA THR A 370 14.40 -0.71 -26.57
C THR A 370 14.54 -2.21 -26.82
N SER A 371 14.80 -2.59 -28.07
CA SER A 371 15.00 -3.98 -28.48
C SER A 371 16.19 -4.65 -27.77
N THR A 372 17.18 -3.89 -27.31
CA THR A 372 18.29 -4.41 -26.48
C THR A 372 17.77 -5.14 -25.25
N TYR A 373 16.69 -4.65 -24.65
CA TYR A 373 16.02 -5.26 -23.49
C TYR A 373 14.85 -6.17 -23.89
N GLY A 374 14.67 -6.43 -25.18
CA GLY A 374 13.57 -7.26 -25.70
C GLY A 374 12.22 -6.54 -25.77
N SER A 375 12.21 -5.24 -25.60
CA SER A 375 10.98 -4.47 -25.58
C SER A 375 10.46 -4.17 -26.97
N THR A 376 9.11 -4.12 -27.08
CA THR A 376 8.38 -3.82 -28.32
C THR A 376 7.66 -2.46 -28.23
N SER A 377 6.94 -2.10 -29.28
CA SER A 377 6.13 -0.89 -29.30
C SER A 377 4.85 -0.95 -28.45
N LYS A 378 4.61 -2.05 -27.73
CA LYS A 378 3.46 -2.21 -26.83
C LYS A 378 3.64 -1.45 -25.52
N ILE A 379 4.90 -1.16 -25.15
CA ILE A 379 5.25 -0.56 -23.88
C ILE A 379 5.85 0.84 -24.02
N ASP A 380 5.76 1.61 -22.95
CA ASP A 380 6.56 2.82 -22.68
C ASP A 380 7.39 2.58 -21.43
N ALA A 381 8.72 2.70 -21.55
CA ALA A 381 9.62 2.71 -20.41
C ALA A 381 10.00 4.15 -20.09
N HIS A 382 9.88 4.54 -18.82
CA HIS A 382 10.13 5.92 -18.39
C HIS A 382 10.66 5.97 -16.96
N MET A 383 11.12 7.14 -16.56
CA MET A 383 11.53 7.42 -15.19
C MET A 383 10.29 7.55 -14.30
N MET A 384 10.31 6.91 -13.14
CA MET A 384 9.19 6.81 -12.21
C MET A 384 8.58 8.17 -11.89
N LYS A 385 7.26 8.31 -12.05
CA LYS A 385 6.50 9.48 -11.62
C LYS A 385 6.28 9.47 -10.09
N ASN A 386 5.99 10.62 -9.51
CA ASN A 386 5.69 10.67 -8.09
C ASN A 386 4.39 9.93 -7.72
N SER A 387 3.38 9.92 -8.60
CA SER A 387 2.19 9.10 -8.45
C SER A 387 2.49 7.61 -8.47
N GLU A 388 3.44 7.14 -9.29
CA GLU A 388 3.86 5.73 -9.36
C GLU A 388 4.65 5.31 -8.13
N TRP A 389 5.44 6.23 -7.57
CA TRP A 389 6.02 6.06 -6.24
C TRP A 389 4.92 5.88 -5.18
N GLY A 390 3.91 6.73 -5.21
CA GLY A 390 2.74 6.64 -4.34
C GLY A 390 2.03 5.29 -4.46
N ALA A 391 1.83 4.78 -5.70
CA ALA A 391 1.19 3.49 -5.92
C ALA A 391 1.98 2.33 -5.28
N THR A 392 3.29 2.34 -5.44
CA THR A 392 4.17 1.34 -4.81
C THR A 392 4.13 1.45 -3.29
N THR A 393 4.18 2.67 -2.78
CA THR A 393 4.14 2.96 -1.34
C THR A 393 2.84 2.50 -0.70
N TYR A 394 1.69 2.83 -1.30
CA TYR A 394 0.38 2.48 -0.73
C TYR A 394 0.14 0.96 -0.73
N LEU A 395 0.54 0.27 -1.81
CA LEU A 395 0.48 -1.18 -1.82
C LEU A 395 1.40 -1.81 -0.76
N SER A 396 2.56 -1.20 -0.49
CA SER A 396 3.49 -1.67 0.54
C SER A 396 2.90 -1.59 1.94
N TYR A 397 2.09 -0.56 2.22
CA TYR A 397 1.46 -0.33 3.54
C TYR A 397 0.00 -0.79 3.58
N SER A 398 -0.29 -1.85 2.85
CA SER A 398 -1.57 -2.55 2.82
C SER A 398 -1.42 -4.00 3.31
N ALA A 399 -2.52 -4.75 3.28
CA ALA A 399 -2.51 -6.20 3.52
C ALA A 399 -1.55 -6.97 2.61
N TYR A 400 -1.35 -6.46 1.42
CA TYR A 400 -0.60 -7.10 0.35
C TYR A 400 0.91 -6.81 0.37
N GLY A 401 1.37 -5.92 1.25
CA GLY A 401 2.77 -5.52 1.39
C GLY A 401 3.32 -5.76 2.80
N ILE A 402 4.45 -5.15 3.10
CA ILE A 402 5.11 -5.29 4.41
C ILE A 402 4.21 -4.79 5.56
N ASN A 403 3.36 -3.78 5.27
CA ASN A 403 2.45 -3.15 6.23
C ASN A 403 3.10 -2.78 7.56
N ASN A 404 4.36 -2.41 7.50
CA ASN A 404 5.18 -2.00 8.63
C ASN A 404 6.32 -1.15 8.12
N GLU A 405 7.05 -0.50 9.02
CA GLU A 405 8.23 0.26 8.68
C GLU A 405 9.27 -0.61 7.99
N MET A 406 9.75 -0.17 6.81
CA MET A 406 10.79 -0.88 6.08
C MET A 406 12.15 -0.67 6.73
N TYR A 407 12.98 -1.69 6.70
CA TYR A 407 14.36 -1.57 7.10
C TYR A 407 15.15 -0.78 6.04
N ILE A 408 16.19 -0.13 6.48
CA ILE A 408 17.09 0.65 5.65
C ILE A 408 18.34 -0.18 5.39
N ASN A 409 18.75 -0.28 4.13
CA ASN A 409 20.09 -0.74 3.82
C ASN A 409 21.09 0.38 4.09
N ASN A 410 21.82 0.29 5.19
CA ASN A 410 22.78 1.30 5.63
C ASN A 410 24.25 0.85 5.58
N SER A 411 24.53 -0.25 4.90
CA SER A 411 25.88 -0.82 4.85
C SER A 411 26.71 -0.21 3.72
N GLU A 412 27.96 0.18 4.02
CA GLU A 412 28.95 0.56 2.98
C GLU A 412 29.37 -0.60 2.08
N LYS A 413 29.17 -1.83 2.52
CA LYS A 413 29.62 -3.03 1.81
C LYS A 413 28.66 -3.48 0.72
N TYR A 414 27.42 -3.04 0.76
CA TYR A 414 26.36 -3.51 -0.09
C TYR A 414 25.80 -2.36 -0.91
N TYR A 415 25.75 -2.55 -2.19
CA TYR A 415 25.68 -1.47 -3.17
C TYR A 415 24.29 -1.16 -3.69
N THR A 416 23.31 -2.02 -3.49
CA THR A 416 21.93 -1.65 -3.76
C THR A 416 21.58 -0.51 -2.83
N GLY A 417 21.19 0.62 -3.37
CA GLY A 417 20.93 1.80 -2.59
C GLY A 417 22.17 2.54 -2.05
N ARG A 418 23.37 2.27 -2.58
CA ARG A 418 24.58 3.04 -2.28
C ARG A 418 25.03 3.85 -3.49
N SER A 419 25.34 5.13 -3.26
CA SER A 419 25.92 5.96 -4.30
C SER A 419 27.38 5.60 -4.60
N ALA A 420 27.68 5.37 -5.89
CA ALA A 420 29.05 5.21 -6.38
C ALA A 420 29.73 6.56 -6.60
N GLY A 421 31.02 6.62 -6.38
CA GLY A 421 31.88 7.71 -6.84
C GLY A 421 31.92 8.94 -5.95
N VAL A 422 31.13 9.00 -4.91
CA VAL A 422 31.41 9.86 -3.77
C VAL A 422 32.19 8.99 -2.80
N ASP A 423 33.42 9.41 -2.46
CA ASP A 423 34.04 8.90 -1.23
C ASP A 423 32.94 8.86 -0.18
N PRO A 424 32.64 7.71 0.40
CA PRO A 424 31.60 7.63 1.42
C PRO A 424 31.97 8.75 2.39
N ILE A 425 31.10 9.74 2.51
CA ILE A 425 31.32 10.83 3.46
C ILE A 425 31.68 10.08 4.73
N LYS A 426 32.93 10.24 5.15
CA LYS A 426 33.49 9.45 6.26
C LYS A 426 32.57 9.61 7.44
N TRP A 427 31.63 8.70 7.49
CA TRP A 427 30.70 8.64 8.59
C TRP A 427 31.50 8.20 9.82
N THR A 428 31.59 9.05 10.82
CA THR A 428 32.28 8.78 12.09
C THR A 428 31.49 7.87 13.03
N GLY A 429 30.36 7.32 12.60
CA GLY A 429 29.57 6.35 13.36
C GLY A 429 29.98 4.91 13.05
N THR A 430 29.66 3.98 13.93
CA THR A 430 29.91 2.56 13.73
C THR A 430 29.00 2.05 12.61
N LEU A 431 29.60 1.74 11.47
CA LEU A 431 28.89 1.12 10.33
C LEU A 431 28.49 -0.30 10.69
N GLY A 432 27.33 -0.70 10.27
CA GLY A 432 26.87 -2.07 10.37
C GLY A 432 25.99 -2.42 11.55
N THR A 433 25.83 -1.54 12.52
CA THR A 433 24.89 -1.71 13.64
C THR A 433 24.06 -0.46 13.81
N TYR A 434 23.06 -0.30 12.98
CA TYR A 434 22.13 0.77 13.13
C TYR A 434 20.75 0.22 13.47
N THR A 435 20.27 0.53 14.66
CA THR A 435 18.90 0.22 15.07
C THR A 435 18.06 1.47 15.01
N TRP A 436 17.02 1.45 14.23
CA TRP A 436 15.98 2.43 14.26
C TRP A 436 14.72 1.80 14.82
N ASP A 437 14.16 2.35 15.89
CA ASP A 437 13.02 1.78 16.60
C ASP A 437 13.21 0.29 16.96
N GLY A 438 14.43 -0.09 17.30
CA GLY A 438 14.79 -1.46 17.64
C GLY A 438 15.02 -2.41 16.46
N LYS A 439 15.03 -1.89 15.23
CA LYS A 439 15.26 -2.68 14.01
C LYS A 439 16.72 -2.58 13.59
N ASP A 440 17.34 -3.72 13.37
CA ASP A 440 18.68 -3.81 12.83
C ASP A 440 18.63 -3.76 11.29
N THR A 441 19.31 -2.77 10.72
CA THR A 441 19.41 -2.55 9.28
C THR A 441 20.82 -2.79 8.77
N SER A 442 21.67 -3.42 9.56
CA SER A 442 23.09 -3.60 9.25
C SER A 442 23.37 -4.57 8.12
N SER A 443 22.42 -5.38 7.74
CA SER A 443 22.62 -6.52 6.85
C SER A 443 22.84 -6.17 5.39
N GLY A 444 22.25 -5.21 4.88
CA GLY A 444 22.50 -4.57 3.60
C GLY A 444 22.50 -5.37 2.30
N ASN A 445 22.88 -6.61 2.28
CA ASN A 445 22.91 -7.42 1.07
C ASN A 445 21.87 -8.54 1.12
N TYR A 446 20.82 -8.46 0.34
CA TYR A 446 19.77 -9.48 0.38
C TYR A 446 20.17 -10.81 -0.24
N ALA A 447 21.17 -10.85 -1.08
CA ALA A 447 21.66 -12.10 -1.62
C ALA A 447 22.38 -12.92 -0.53
N SER A 448 23.00 -12.26 0.45
CA SER A 448 23.74 -12.90 1.53
C SER A 448 23.04 -12.88 2.87
N ASP A 449 22.20 -11.87 3.15
CA ASP A 449 21.40 -11.78 4.38
C ASP A 449 19.94 -12.11 4.12
N ARG A 450 19.57 -13.31 4.43
CA ARG A 450 18.24 -13.87 4.19
C ARG A 450 17.21 -13.47 5.23
N THR A 451 17.66 -12.95 6.36
CA THR A 451 16.81 -12.65 7.50
C THR A 451 16.42 -11.19 7.57
N LEU A 452 17.39 -10.29 7.38
CA LEU A 452 17.18 -8.86 7.55
C LEU A 452 17.14 -8.11 6.21
N GLY A 453 17.95 -8.50 5.22
CA GLY A 453 18.01 -7.82 3.93
C GLY A 453 16.67 -7.72 3.22
N THR A 454 15.86 -8.77 3.25
CA THR A 454 14.52 -8.79 2.64
C THR A 454 13.54 -7.81 3.30
N LYS A 455 13.77 -7.42 4.55
CA LYS A 455 12.94 -6.43 5.26
C LYS A 455 13.13 -5.00 4.74
N ALA A 456 14.13 -4.77 3.90
CA ALA A 456 14.28 -3.53 3.15
C ALA A 456 13.44 -3.50 1.86
N SER A 457 12.56 -4.49 1.67
CA SER A 457 11.65 -4.55 0.52
C SER A 457 10.21 -4.20 0.90
N THR A 458 9.44 -3.84 -0.10
CA THR A 458 8.01 -3.48 0.00
C THR A 458 7.10 -4.61 0.50
N THR A 459 7.56 -5.86 0.46
CA THR A 459 6.82 -7.03 0.94
C THR A 459 7.40 -7.64 2.22
N GLY A 460 8.61 -7.25 2.60
CA GLY A 460 9.36 -7.89 3.68
C GLY A 460 9.93 -9.26 3.30
N ASN A 461 9.84 -9.65 2.02
CA ASN A 461 10.42 -10.86 1.45
C ASN A 461 11.12 -10.58 0.13
N VAL A 462 11.67 -11.61 -0.51
CA VAL A 462 12.50 -11.49 -1.71
C VAL A 462 11.75 -11.00 -2.96
N THR A 463 10.42 -11.03 -2.98
CA THR A 463 9.64 -10.68 -4.18
C THR A 463 9.34 -9.17 -4.31
N GLY A 464 9.50 -8.39 -3.25
CA GLY A 464 9.21 -6.95 -3.25
C GLY A 464 10.25 -6.09 -3.95
N ILE A 465 9.99 -4.79 -3.94
CA ILE A 465 10.87 -3.73 -4.45
C ILE A 465 11.75 -3.26 -3.29
N TYR A 466 13.03 -3.07 -3.54
CA TYR A 466 14.02 -2.76 -2.51
C TYR A 466 14.44 -1.30 -2.49
N ASP A 467 14.90 -0.86 -1.32
CA ASP A 467 15.55 0.44 -1.10
C ASP A 467 14.69 1.68 -1.40
N MET A 468 13.37 1.55 -1.42
CA MET A 468 12.46 2.70 -1.46
C MET A 468 12.44 3.50 -0.14
N SER A 469 13.08 2.98 0.90
CA SER A 469 13.34 3.66 2.17
C SER A 469 14.83 3.58 2.46
N GLY A 470 15.53 4.69 2.37
CA GLY A 470 17.00 4.72 2.44
C GLY A 470 17.62 4.37 1.09
N GLY A 471 18.77 3.71 1.08
CA GLY A 471 19.51 3.55 -0.15
C GLY A 471 20.07 4.88 -0.65
N THR A 472 19.96 5.14 -1.93
CA THR A 472 20.29 6.42 -2.55
C THR A 472 19.03 7.26 -2.73
N ILE A 473 19.10 8.57 -2.53
CA ILE A 473 17.95 9.45 -2.83
C ILE A 473 17.53 9.22 -4.28
N GLU A 474 16.25 9.01 -4.52
CA GLU A 474 15.72 8.82 -5.87
C GLU A 474 15.04 10.09 -6.41
N ASN A 475 15.48 10.59 -7.55
CA ASN A 475 14.71 11.55 -8.30
C ASN A 475 13.47 10.88 -8.89
N VAL A 476 12.32 11.52 -8.78
CA VAL A 476 11.07 11.10 -9.42
C VAL A 476 10.53 12.23 -10.30
N MET A 477 9.72 11.86 -11.29
CA MET A 477 9.10 12.79 -12.22
C MET A 477 7.86 13.45 -11.59
N GLY A 478 8.13 14.32 -10.62
CA GLY A 478 7.19 15.26 -10.04
C GLY A 478 7.77 16.67 -10.17
N ASN A 479 7.01 17.62 -10.67
CA ASN A 479 7.51 18.94 -11.08
C ASN A 479 6.66 20.08 -10.51
N TYR A 480 7.30 21.20 -10.23
CA TYR A 480 6.66 22.43 -9.81
C TYR A 480 6.38 23.33 -11.02
N ASN A 481 5.09 23.55 -11.27
CA ASN A 481 4.54 24.57 -12.16
C ASN A 481 5.17 24.55 -13.59
N ASN A 482 5.45 23.36 -14.12
CA ASN A 482 6.09 23.13 -15.44
C ASN A 482 7.44 23.87 -15.58
N LYS A 483 8.20 23.97 -14.50
CA LYS A 483 9.53 24.61 -14.51
C LYS A 483 10.63 23.59 -14.76
N ILE A 484 11.48 23.88 -15.73
CA ILE A 484 12.65 23.04 -16.01
C ILE A 484 13.62 23.05 -14.82
N GLY A 485 13.82 24.21 -14.19
CA GLY A 485 14.80 24.37 -13.13
C GLY A 485 16.20 23.93 -13.60
N ASN A 486 16.93 23.29 -12.71
CA ASN A 486 18.28 22.79 -12.97
C ASN A 486 18.31 21.33 -13.48
N ALA A 487 17.21 20.82 -14.05
CA ALA A 487 17.07 19.42 -14.45
C ALA A 487 17.86 19.02 -15.71
N GLY A 488 18.32 20.02 -16.48
CA GLY A 488 19.09 19.78 -17.71
C GLY A 488 18.22 19.49 -18.95
N PHE A 489 16.91 19.62 -18.88
CA PHE A 489 16.04 19.56 -20.06
C PHE A 489 16.19 20.83 -20.91
N ALA A 490 16.20 20.68 -22.24
CA ALA A 490 16.10 21.80 -23.14
C ALA A 490 14.66 22.33 -23.25
N ILE A 491 13.68 21.42 -23.21
CA ILE A 491 12.23 21.66 -23.15
C ILE A 491 11.62 20.68 -22.16
N MET A 492 10.48 21.04 -21.55
CA MET A 492 9.77 20.10 -20.70
C MET A 492 9.41 18.83 -21.47
N PRO A 493 9.54 17.63 -20.86
CA PRO A 493 9.03 16.42 -21.46
C PRO A 493 7.51 16.49 -21.63
N ASP A 494 6.94 15.55 -22.39
CA ASP A 494 5.50 15.39 -22.50
C ASP A 494 4.88 15.22 -21.10
N SER A 495 3.73 15.88 -20.88
CA SER A 495 3.03 15.94 -19.58
C SER A 495 2.65 14.57 -19.00
N LYS A 496 2.52 13.54 -19.82
CA LYS A 496 2.26 12.17 -19.34
C LYS A 496 3.40 11.58 -18.49
N TYR A 497 4.60 12.14 -18.60
CA TYR A 497 5.81 11.64 -17.92
C TYR A 497 6.05 12.26 -16.56
N TYR A 498 5.30 13.25 -16.13
CA TYR A 498 5.49 13.86 -14.82
C TYR A 498 4.18 14.32 -14.19
N ASP A 499 4.16 14.35 -12.87
CA ASP A 499 3.07 14.93 -12.09
C ASP A 499 3.39 16.41 -11.86
N ASN A 500 2.45 17.32 -12.18
CA ASN A 500 2.64 18.75 -12.05
C ASN A 500 1.96 19.30 -10.80
N TYR A 501 2.70 20.06 -10.01
CA TYR A 501 2.23 20.71 -8.78
C TYR A 501 2.28 22.22 -8.95
N THR A 502 1.20 22.90 -8.59
CA THR A 502 1.06 24.34 -8.84
C THR A 502 1.48 25.22 -7.67
N THR A 503 1.77 24.65 -6.51
CA THR A 503 2.25 25.35 -5.33
C THR A 503 3.52 24.70 -4.80
N GLY A 504 4.44 25.50 -4.24
CA GLY A 504 5.74 25.01 -3.78
C GLY A 504 5.75 24.54 -2.33
N ASP A 505 4.70 24.82 -1.56
CA ASP A 505 4.58 24.38 -0.18
C ASP A 505 3.94 23.00 -0.11
N SER A 506 4.61 22.05 0.52
CA SER A 506 4.13 20.70 0.66
C SER A 506 2.77 20.55 1.35
N LEU A 507 2.44 21.46 2.26
CA LEU A 507 1.16 21.48 2.96
C LEU A 507 0.04 22.05 2.09
N THR A 508 0.36 23.02 1.25
CA THR A 508 -0.58 23.69 0.36
C THR A 508 -0.56 23.13 -1.05
N ALA A 509 0.59 22.67 -1.56
CA ALA A 509 0.70 22.00 -2.85
C ALA A 509 -0.22 20.78 -2.96
N CYS A 510 -0.55 20.19 -1.83
CA CYS A 510 -1.33 18.97 -1.71
C CYS A 510 -2.65 19.17 -0.98
N ASN A 511 -3.17 20.38 -0.98
CA ASN A 511 -4.53 20.67 -0.57
C ASN A 511 -5.48 20.48 -1.76
N GLY A 512 -5.84 19.26 -2.05
CA GLY A 512 -6.80 18.99 -3.10
C GLY A 512 -6.52 17.72 -3.88
N GLU A 513 -7.32 17.48 -4.88
CA GLU A 513 -7.39 16.23 -5.62
C GLU A 513 -6.11 15.83 -6.35
N ILE A 514 -5.27 16.81 -6.74
CA ILE A 514 -4.04 16.56 -7.51
C ILE A 514 -2.95 15.80 -6.75
N CYS A 515 -3.08 15.65 -5.44
CA CYS A 515 -2.08 14.98 -4.63
C CYS A 515 -2.58 13.68 -4.00
N TYR A 516 -3.80 13.32 -4.25
CA TYR A 516 -4.34 12.05 -3.79
C TYR A 516 -3.60 10.87 -4.46
N GLY A 517 -3.10 9.93 -3.66
CA GLY A 517 -2.30 8.81 -4.14
C GLY A 517 -0.81 9.11 -4.33
N HIS A 518 -0.37 10.33 -4.14
CA HIS A 518 1.01 10.74 -4.39
C HIS A 518 1.96 10.53 -3.20
N ALA A 519 1.51 9.89 -2.13
CA ALA A 519 2.22 9.71 -0.88
C ALA A 519 2.81 11.03 -0.34
N LEU A 520 2.00 12.08 -0.37
CA LEU A 520 2.32 13.44 0.10
C LEU A 520 1.38 13.82 1.25
N SER A 521 0.40 14.69 1.01
CA SER A 521 -0.44 15.24 2.08
C SER A 521 -1.26 14.22 2.86
N GLU A 522 -1.71 13.14 2.21
CA GLU A 522 -2.49 12.07 2.85
C GLU A 522 -1.68 11.27 3.89
N THR A 523 -0.38 11.20 3.69
CA THR A 523 0.56 10.40 4.49
C THR A 523 1.66 11.23 5.13
N TYR A 524 1.36 12.50 5.37
CA TYR A 524 2.31 13.43 5.94
C TYR A 524 2.78 12.98 7.34
N TYR A 525 4.08 12.95 7.55
CA TYR A 525 4.76 12.44 8.74
C TYR A 525 4.65 10.91 8.99
N TRP A 526 4.13 10.14 8.07
CA TRP A 526 4.11 8.71 8.24
C TRP A 526 5.52 8.11 8.13
N TYR A 527 5.89 7.23 9.06
CA TYR A 527 7.12 6.43 9.05
C TYR A 527 8.42 7.19 8.77
N GLY A 528 8.49 8.46 9.09
CA GLY A 528 9.72 9.20 8.91
C GLY A 528 9.55 10.71 9.01
N TYR A 529 10.67 11.40 8.87
CA TYR A 529 10.70 12.84 8.80
C TYR A 529 10.44 13.28 7.36
N TYR A 530 9.44 14.10 7.18
CA TYR A 530 9.08 14.65 5.92
C TYR A 530 9.45 16.14 5.84
N ASN A 531 10.29 16.48 4.89
CA ASN A 531 10.62 17.86 4.60
C ASN A 531 10.60 18.08 3.09
N PHE A 532 9.53 18.64 2.60
CA PHE A 532 9.28 18.81 1.18
C PHE A 532 9.04 20.27 0.85
N PHE A 533 9.88 20.82 -0.02
CA PHE A 533 9.76 22.20 -0.47
C PHE A 533 10.16 22.32 -1.95
N LEU A 534 9.23 22.69 -2.82
CA LEU A 534 9.48 22.97 -4.22
C LEU A 534 9.52 24.47 -4.49
N ASN A 535 10.40 24.90 -5.35
CA ASN A 535 10.51 26.26 -5.82
C ASN A 535 10.92 26.31 -7.32
N THR A 536 11.10 27.49 -7.87
CA THR A 536 11.40 27.66 -9.30
C THR A 536 12.73 27.04 -9.72
N ASP A 537 13.73 27.05 -8.87
CA ASP A 537 15.08 26.54 -9.17
C ASP A 537 15.19 25.05 -8.82
N ASP A 538 14.59 24.65 -7.71
CA ASP A 538 14.53 23.28 -7.21
C ASP A 538 13.13 22.70 -7.48
N SER A 539 12.81 22.55 -8.76
CA SER A 539 11.44 22.30 -9.23
C SER A 539 11.07 20.82 -9.37
N TRP A 540 11.97 19.90 -9.04
CA TRP A 540 11.75 18.46 -9.15
C TRP A 540 11.79 17.79 -7.79
N ILE A 541 11.14 16.62 -7.70
CA ILE A 541 10.96 15.88 -6.44
C ILE A 541 12.04 14.81 -6.29
N THR A 542 12.51 14.62 -5.06
CA THR A 542 13.25 13.45 -4.61
C THR A 542 12.45 12.66 -3.58
N ARG A 543 12.67 11.35 -3.51
CA ARG A 543 11.96 10.42 -2.62
C ARG A 543 12.92 9.46 -1.92
N GLY A 544 12.41 8.79 -0.85
CA GLY A 544 13.06 7.68 -0.19
C GLY A 544 14.13 8.06 0.82
N SER A 545 14.61 9.32 0.79
CA SER A 545 15.78 9.76 1.55
C SER A 545 17.03 8.93 1.24
N SER A 546 18.09 9.05 1.98
CA SER A 546 19.30 8.26 1.77
C SER A 546 19.66 7.43 3.00
N TYR A 547 20.50 6.41 2.80
CA TYR A 547 21.06 5.61 3.88
C TYR A 547 21.71 6.46 4.98
N MET A 548 22.18 7.68 4.65
CA MET A 548 22.77 8.62 5.61
C MET A 548 21.75 9.25 6.56
N ALA A 549 20.47 9.33 6.14
CA ALA A 549 19.40 9.89 6.98
C ALA A 549 18.99 8.98 8.14
N LYS A 550 19.40 7.72 8.11
CA LYS A 550 19.20 6.73 9.18
C LYS A 550 17.72 6.58 9.55
N LYS A 551 17.42 6.71 10.85
CA LYS A 551 16.03 6.65 11.35
C LYS A 551 15.07 7.69 10.74
N ASN A 552 15.59 8.65 10.03
CA ASN A 552 14.79 9.64 9.32
C ASN A 552 14.50 9.23 7.86
N SER A 553 15.07 8.12 7.37
CA SER A 553 14.72 7.59 6.07
C SER A 553 13.35 6.94 6.10
N SER A 554 12.55 7.20 5.08
CA SER A 554 11.22 6.61 4.92
C SER A 554 10.82 6.61 3.45
N ILE A 555 10.05 5.62 3.05
CA ILE A 555 9.41 5.59 1.74
C ILE A 555 8.47 6.80 1.52
N PHE A 556 7.96 7.39 2.60
CA PHE A 556 7.13 8.59 2.56
C PHE A 556 7.94 9.89 2.55
N ASP A 557 9.25 9.78 2.80
CA ASP A 557 10.12 10.96 2.79
C ASP A 557 10.27 11.55 1.39
N GLY A 558 10.38 12.86 1.32
CA GLY A 558 10.51 13.59 0.07
C GLY A 558 11.26 14.90 0.24
N GLY A 559 11.84 15.35 -0.82
CA GLY A 559 12.59 16.60 -0.88
C GLY A 559 12.57 17.20 -2.27
N ASN A 560 13.28 18.30 -2.43
CA ASN A 560 13.51 18.94 -3.72
C ASN A 560 14.83 18.49 -4.33
N SER A 561 14.88 18.43 -5.65
CA SER A 561 16.10 18.16 -6.40
C SER A 561 16.70 19.45 -6.95
N ARG A 562 17.98 19.65 -6.65
CA ARG A 562 18.78 20.76 -7.17
C ARG A 562 19.48 20.44 -8.50
N GLY A 563 18.91 19.54 -9.31
CA GLY A 563 19.49 19.13 -10.57
C GLY A 563 20.40 17.91 -10.45
N ALA A 564 21.60 17.94 -11.06
CA ALA A 564 22.56 16.83 -10.99
C ALA A 564 23.12 16.69 -9.56
N ALA A 565 22.42 15.95 -8.72
CA ALA A 565 22.92 15.66 -7.38
C ALA A 565 23.88 14.47 -7.41
N ALA A 566 25.05 14.65 -6.78
CA ALA A 566 26.06 13.59 -6.67
C ALA A 566 25.59 12.33 -5.94
N ILE A 567 24.44 12.41 -5.28
CA ILE A 567 23.89 11.34 -4.45
C ILE A 567 22.46 10.96 -4.85
N ALA A 568 21.98 11.37 -6.03
CA ALA A 568 20.62 11.04 -6.45
C ALA A 568 20.65 10.07 -7.64
N THR A 569 19.94 8.97 -7.48
CA THR A 569 19.63 7.98 -8.51
C THR A 569 18.19 8.12 -8.98
N PHE A 570 17.67 7.11 -9.64
CA PHE A 570 16.31 7.05 -10.17
C PHE A 570 15.86 5.62 -10.37
N ARG A 571 14.57 5.44 -10.59
CA ARG A 571 13.95 4.14 -10.86
C ARG A 571 13.18 4.18 -12.17
N SER A 572 13.23 3.09 -12.94
CA SER A 572 12.48 2.95 -14.18
C SER A 572 11.14 2.26 -13.94
N VAL A 573 10.13 2.68 -14.70
CA VAL A 573 8.80 2.08 -14.78
C VAL A 573 8.50 1.69 -16.22
N ILE A 574 7.75 0.61 -16.41
CA ILE A 574 7.23 0.17 -17.71
C ILE A 574 5.70 0.11 -17.65
N SER A 575 5.06 0.81 -18.57
CA SER A 575 3.61 0.84 -18.76
C SER A 575 3.21 0.26 -20.10
N PHE A 576 2.09 -0.45 -20.18
CA PHE A 576 1.51 -0.97 -21.40
C PHE A 576 0.59 0.09 -22.03
N ILE A 577 0.92 0.54 -23.24
CA ILE A 577 0.23 1.64 -23.92
C ILE A 577 -0.59 1.21 -25.13
N LYS A 578 -0.63 -0.10 -25.40
CA LYS A 578 -1.40 -0.71 -26.49
C LYS A 578 -2.10 -1.99 -26.06
#